data_f6c5ac0cd794dc09d355d1c80ea74a08
#
_entry.id   f6c5ac0cd794dc09d355d1c80ea74a08
#
_cell.length_a   1.000
_cell.length_b   1.000
_cell.length_c   1.000
_cell.angle_alpha   90.00
_cell.angle_beta   90.00
_cell.angle_gamma   90.00
#
_symmetry.space_group_name_H-M   'P 1'
#
loop_
_entity.id
_entity.type
_entity.pdbx_description
1 polymer ?
#
loop_
_entity_poly.entity_id
_entity_poly.type
_entity_poly.pdbx_seq_one_letter_code
_entity_poly.pdbx_strand_id
1 'polypeptide(L)'
;IAFEIAAKTLSAEVISITEKSSSLTKGENLRDTVLNIQALGADAIVIRHSSPGSALFLSRTIEVPIINAGDGAHEHPSQALLDIYTLREKLGELHGKKITILGDILFSRVARSNLWGLIKLGADVTFAGPSTLVPREFEELGATVTHNINDALKEADAVMLLRIQHERQSSSHFPSLSEYTKIFGLKFQRSEM
;
A
#
# COMPACT_ATOMS: atom_id res chain seq x y z
N ILE A 1 0.80 7.60 14.33
CA ILE A 1 1.57 6.87 15.38
C ILE A 1 2.90 6.32 14.82
N ALA A 2 2.93 5.42 13.80
CA ALA A 2 4.17 4.77 13.33
C ALA A 2 5.24 5.79 12.88
N PHE A 3 4.90 6.74 12.03
CA PHE A 3 5.81 7.82 11.62
C PHE A 3 6.26 8.71 12.79
N GLU A 4 5.36 8.99 13.73
CA GLU A 4 5.68 9.77 14.92
C GLU A 4 6.70 9.07 15.80
N ILE A 5 6.54 7.76 16.01
CA ILE A 5 7.51 6.96 16.76
C ILE A 5 8.86 6.95 16.04
N ALA A 6 8.86 6.68 14.73
CA ALA A 6 10.08 6.65 13.93
C ALA A 6 10.84 8.00 13.97
N ALA A 7 10.13 9.10 13.79
CA ALA A 7 10.73 10.44 13.84
C ALA A 7 11.31 10.76 15.24
N LYS A 8 10.57 10.46 16.30
CA LYS A 8 11.07 10.62 17.69
C LYS A 8 12.28 9.74 18.01
N THR A 9 12.33 8.51 17.45
CA THR A 9 13.52 7.65 17.59
C THR A 9 14.74 8.26 16.90
N LEU A 10 14.53 9.07 15.88
CA LEU A 10 15.58 9.83 15.19
C LEU A 10 15.80 11.24 15.78
N SER A 11 15.30 11.50 16.99
CA SER A 11 15.40 12.78 17.70
C SER A 11 14.75 13.96 16.96
N ALA A 12 13.77 13.71 16.10
CA ALA A 12 13.00 14.75 15.44
C ALA A 12 11.77 15.14 16.28
N GLU A 13 11.43 16.41 16.28
CA GLU A 13 10.17 16.90 16.81
C GLU A 13 9.03 16.62 15.82
N VAL A 14 7.86 16.28 16.35
CA VAL A 14 6.70 15.93 15.52
C VAL A 14 5.47 16.71 15.94
N ILE A 15 4.88 17.41 14.98
CA ILE A 15 3.59 18.06 15.12
C ILE A 15 2.58 17.29 14.28
N SER A 16 1.57 16.71 14.94
CA SER A 16 0.50 15.96 14.27
C SER A 16 -0.71 16.86 14.04
N ILE A 17 -1.08 17.01 12.76
CA ILE A 17 -2.23 17.79 12.34
C ILE A 17 -3.29 16.82 11.81
N THR A 18 -4.50 16.87 12.34
CA THR A 18 -5.63 16.07 11.85
C THR A 18 -6.60 16.96 11.06
N GLU A 19 -7.34 16.37 10.14
CA GLU A 19 -8.33 17.09 9.34
C GLU A 19 -9.32 17.88 10.22
N LYS A 20 -9.71 17.34 11.37
CA LYS A 20 -10.61 17.98 12.34
C LYS A 20 -10.00 19.19 13.07
N SER A 21 -8.68 19.22 13.21
CA SER A 21 -7.94 20.29 13.90
C SER A 21 -7.27 21.26 12.92
N SER A 22 -7.38 21.02 11.63
CA SER A 22 -6.76 21.85 10.60
C SER A 22 -7.73 22.88 10.04
N SER A 23 -7.20 23.94 9.47
CA SER A 23 -7.95 24.98 8.73
C SER A 23 -8.65 24.43 7.47
N LEU A 24 -8.38 23.20 7.04
CA LEU A 24 -9.12 22.49 5.98
C LEU A 24 -10.63 22.43 6.26
N THR A 25 -11.03 22.33 7.54
CA THR A 25 -12.45 22.41 7.93
C THR A 25 -13.09 23.78 7.70
N LYS A 26 -12.26 24.83 7.49
CA LYS A 26 -12.69 26.19 7.22
C LYS A 26 -12.68 26.54 5.72
N GLY A 27 -12.48 25.56 4.84
CA GLY A 27 -12.46 25.75 3.38
C GLY A 27 -11.11 26.13 2.79
N GLU A 28 -10.02 26.09 3.57
CA GLU A 28 -8.66 26.19 2.99
C GLU A 28 -8.39 24.97 2.11
N ASN A 29 -7.69 25.19 1.00
CA ASN A 29 -7.25 24.09 0.16
C ASN A 29 -5.97 23.45 0.72
N LEU A 30 -5.73 22.19 0.35
CA LEU A 30 -4.59 21.42 0.82
C LEU A 30 -3.24 22.11 0.53
N ARG A 31 -3.13 22.83 -0.59
CA ARG A 31 -1.92 23.55 -1.00
C ARG A 31 -1.58 24.66 -0.01
N ASP A 32 -2.56 25.48 0.34
CA ASP A 32 -2.35 26.64 1.22
C ASP A 32 -2.00 26.17 2.64
N THR A 33 -2.66 25.12 3.12
CA THR A 33 -2.32 24.49 4.40
C THR A 33 -0.86 24.04 4.43
N VAL A 34 -0.37 23.40 3.38
CA VAL A 34 1.01 22.87 3.34
C VAL A 34 2.04 23.98 3.18
N LEU A 35 1.73 25.05 2.44
CA LEU A 35 2.57 26.27 2.37
C LEU A 35 2.69 26.95 3.73
N ASN A 36 1.60 27.03 4.50
CA ASN A 36 1.63 27.57 5.87
C ASN A 36 2.52 26.71 6.78
N ILE A 37 2.42 25.37 6.69
CA ILE A 37 3.28 24.45 7.46
C ILE A 37 4.76 24.65 7.10
N GLN A 38 5.08 24.78 5.82
CA GLN A 38 6.45 25.09 5.38
C GLN A 38 6.93 26.43 5.94
N ALA A 39 6.09 27.48 5.88
CA ALA A 39 6.43 28.79 6.41
C ALA A 39 6.65 28.80 7.93
N LEU A 40 6.06 27.87 8.66
CA LEU A 40 6.30 27.65 10.10
C LEU A 40 7.62 26.92 10.40
N GLY A 41 8.40 26.54 9.37
CA GLY A 41 9.73 25.97 9.51
C GLY A 41 9.74 24.43 9.62
N ALA A 42 8.76 23.74 9.03
CA ALA A 42 8.81 22.29 8.94
C ALA A 42 9.94 21.83 7.99
N ASP A 43 10.77 20.86 8.42
CA ASP A 43 11.86 20.29 7.63
C ASP A 43 11.39 19.18 6.68
N ALA A 44 10.27 18.50 7.00
CA ALA A 44 9.64 17.48 6.18
C ALA A 44 8.15 17.35 6.52
N ILE A 45 7.35 16.90 5.57
CA ILE A 45 5.91 16.67 5.77
C ILE A 45 5.55 15.24 5.42
N VAL A 46 4.98 14.52 6.37
CA VAL A 46 4.36 13.20 6.15
C VAL A 46 2.88 13.41 5.90
N ILE A 47 2.40 13.00 4.73
CA ILE A 47 1.00 13.18 4.36
C ILE A 47 0.29 11.85 4.09
N ARG A 48 -0.94 11.74 4.60
CA ARG A 48 -1.93 10.74 4.19
C ARG A 48 -3.19 11.48 3.76
N HIS A 49 -3.64 11.22 2.54
CA HIS A 49 -4.79 11.91 1.96
C HIS A 49 -5.72 10.95 1.23
N SER A 50 -7.00 11.30 1.10
CA SER A 50 -8.00 10.50 0.38
C SER A 50 -7.88 10.62 -1.14
N SER A 51 -7.37 11.73 -1.66
CA SER A 51 -7.23 11.95 -3.10
C SER A 51 -5.94 11.35 -3.65
N PRO A 52 -6.02 10.52 -4.71
CA PRO A 52 -4.86 10.02 -5.44
C PRO A 52 -3.98 11.15 -5.98
N GLY A 53 -2.66 10.97 -5.95
CA GLY A 53 -1.70 11.93 -6.47
C GLY A 53 -1.44 13.15 -5.58
N SER A 54 -2.11 13.29 -4.44
CA SER A 54 -1.97 14.45 -3.54
C SER A 54 -0.53 14.68 -3.08
N ALA A 55 0.20 13.64 -2.70
CA ALA A 55 1.59 13.74 -2.28
C ALA A 55 2.50 14.22 -3.43
N LEU A 56 2.31 13.72 -4.64
CA LEU A 56 3.05 14.16 -5.82
C LEU A 56 2.73 15.61 -6.19
N PHE A 57 1.45 16.00 -6.12
CA PHE A 57 1.04 17.38 -6.35
C PHE A 57 1.75 18.34 -5.37
N LEU A 58 1.76 18.00 -4.09
CA LEU A 58 2.41 18.82 -3.07
C LEU A 58 3.93 18.89 -3.23
N SER A 59 4.58 17.79 -3.57
CA SER A 59 6.04 17.77 -3.79
C SER A 59 6.51 18.67 -4.94
N ARG A 60 5.60 19.06 -5.84
CA ARG A 60 5.85 20.04 -6.92
C ARG A 60 5.49 21.46 -6.51
N THR A 61 4.90 21.64 -5.34
CA THR A 61 4.34 22.94 -4.89
C THR A 61 5.20 23.57 -3.80
N ILE A 62 5.86 22.76 -2.98
CA ILE A 62 6.65 23.18 -1.83
C ILE A 62 8.08 22.67 -1.94
N GLU A 63 8.99 23.27 -1.18
CA GLU A 63 10.41 22.95 -1.20
C GLU A 63 10.80 21.85 -0.22
N VAL A 64 10.04 21.68 0.87
CA VAL A 64 10.34 20.65 1.87
C VAL A 64 9.94 19.25 1.38
N PRO A 65 10.69 18.21 1.76
CA PRO A 65 10.37 16.82 1.38
C PRO A 65 8.97 16.38 1.80
N ILE A 66 8.26 15.72 0.88
CA ILE A 66 6.96 15.09 1.14
C ILE A 66 7.12 13.58 1.23
N ILE A 67 6.68 13.00 2.34
CA ILE A 67 6.62 11.56 2.55
C ILE A 67 5.18 11.09 2.39
N ASN A 68 4.92 10.28 1.36
CA ASN A 68 3.60 9.72 1.10
C ASN A 68 3.28 8.56 2.05
N ALA A 69 2.38 8.77 3.00
CA ALA A 69 1.84 7.76 3.92
C ALA A 69 0.52 7.15 3.42
N GLY A 70 0.25 7.27 2.14
CA GLY A 70 -0.89 6.70 1.42
C GLY A 70 -1.86 7.75 0.88
N ASP A 71 -2.07 7.72 -0.44
CA ASP A 71 -2.96 8.62 -1.18
C ASP A 71 -4.07 7.85 -1.90
N GLY A 72 -5.27 7.94 -1.38
CA GLY A 72 -6.45 7.27 -1.94
C GLY A 72 -6.28 5.76 -2.11
N ALA A 73 -6.63 5.24 -3.27
CA ALA A 73 -6.38 3.86 -3.71
C ALA A 73 -5.12 3.76 -4.60
N HIS A 74 -4.31 4.82 -4.70
CA HIS A 74 -3.22 4.95 -5.64
C HIS A 74 -1.93 4.32 -5.11
N GLU A 75 -1.26 4.93 -4.10
CA GLU A 75 0.05 4.49 -3.62
C GLU A 75 0.17 4.54 -2.09
N HIS A 76 1.04 3.69 -1.54
CA HIS A 76 1.52 3.71 -0.16
C HIS A 76 2.99 3.28 -0.10
N PRO A 77 3.91 4.09 -0.65
CA PRO A 77 5.30 3.68 -0.83
C PRO A 77 6.01 3.34 0.48
N SER A 78 5.72 4.07 1.56
CA SER A 78 6.31 3.77 2.87
C SER A 78 5.87 2.41 3.44
N GLN A 79 4.66 1.92 3.10
CA GLN A 79 4.24 0.57 3.46
C GLN A 79 4.99 -0.47 2.62
N ALA A 80 5.14 -0.23 1.32
CA ALA A 80 5.90 -1.15 0.47
C ALA A 80 7.38 -1.25 0.91
N LEU A 81 7.99 -0.14 1.32
CA LEU A 81 9.36 -0.18 1.87
C LEU A 81 9.43 -1.00 3.16
N LEU A 82 8.44 -0.90 4.04
CA LEU A 82 8.34 -1.72 5.25
C LEU A 82 8.18 -3.20 4.92
N ASP A 83 7.30 -3.53 3.98
CA ASP A 83 7.04 -4.90 3.55
C ASP A 83 8.32 -5.50 2.91
N ILE A 84 8.97 -4.77 2.01
CA ILE A 84 10.24 -5.16 1.37
C ILE A 84 11.35 -5.34 2.40
N TYR A 85 11.47 -4.44 3.38
CA TYR A 85 12.43 -4.57 4.46
C TYR A 85 12.21 -5.88 5.23
N THR A 86 10.96 -6.17 5.60
CA THR A 86 10.59 -7.40 6.30
C THR A 86 10.89 -8.66 5.47
N LEU A 87 10.58 -8.63 4.17
CA LEU A 87 10.89 -9.72 3.26
C LEU A 87 12.41 -9.95 3.18
N ARG A 88 13.21 -8.89 3.06
CA ARG A 88 14.68 -9.00 3.03
C ARG A 88 15.26 -9.53 4.34
N GLU A 89 14.72 -9.15 5.48
CA GLU A 89 15.15 -9.72 6.77
C GLU A 89 14.91 -11.23 6.85
N LYS A 90 13.86 -11.75 6.21
CA LYS A 90 13.48 -13.16 6.27
C LYS A 90 14.04 -14.01 5.14
N LEU A 91 14.13 -13.46 3.93
CA LEU A 91 14.46 -14.20 2.71
C LEU A 91 15.84 -13.82 2.14
N GLY A 92 16.48 -12.76 2.63
CA GLY A 92 17.71 -12.21 2.05
C GLY A 92 17.44 -11.42 0.77
N GLU A 93 18.24 -11.68 -0.26
CA GLU A 93 18.03 -11.06 -1.58
C GLU A 93 16.71 -11.49 -2.19
N LEU A 94 15.99 -10.51 -2.79
CA LEU A 94 14.67 -10.75 -3.36
C LEU A 94 14.71 -11.10 -4.86
N HIS A 95 15.84 -11.00 -5.49
CA HIS A 95 15.99 -11.37 -6.91
C HIS A 95 15.60 -12.84 -7.13
N GLY A 96 14.68 -13.10 -8.05
CA GLY A 96 14.14 -14.42 -8.35
C GLY A 96 13.24 -15.04 -7.28
N LYS A 97 12.93 -14.30 -6.19
CA LYS A 97 11.99 -14.75 -5.18
C LYS A 97 10.55 -14.61 -5.66
N LYS A 98 9.75 -15.64 -5.42
CA LYS A 98 8.32 -15.70 -5.77
C LYS A 98 7.48 -15.14 -4.62
N ILE A 99 6.93 -13.95 -4.81
CA ILE A 99 6.13 -13.26 -3.80
C ILE A 99 4.68 -13.23 -4.26
N THR A 100 3.80 -13.92 -3.53
CA THR A 100 2.36 -13.89 -3.79
C THR A 100 1.67 -12.82 -2.95
N ILE A 101 0.89 -11.97 -3.57
CA ILE A 101 0.02 -10.98 -2.90
C ILE A 101 -1.43 -11.41 -3.13
N LEU A 102 -2.09 -11.81 -2.05
CA LEU A 102 -3.42 -12.41 -2.07
C LEU A 102 -4.47 -11.47 -1.48
N GLY A 103 -5.55 -11.23 -2.20
CA GLY A 103 -6.72 -10.52 -1.69
C GLY A 103 -7.32 -9.49 -2.64
N ASP A 104 -7.69 -8.33 -2.10
CA ASP A 104 -8.24 -7.20 -2.85
C ASP A 104 -7.10 -6.38 -3.49
N ILE A 105 -6.68 -6.77 -4.68
CA ILE A 105 -5.59 -6.10 -5.42
C ILE A 105 -6.09 -4.78 -6.03
N LEU A 106 -7.29 -4.79 -6.61
CA LEU A 106 -7.84 -3.67 -7.38
C LEU A 106 -7.91 -2.37 -6.57
N PHE A 107 -8.37 -2.47 -5.32
CA PHE A 107 -8.54 -1.31 -4.42
C PHE A 107 -7.37 -1.13 -3.44
N SER A 108 -6.35 -1.99 -3.52
CA SER A 108 -5.21 -1.92 -2.61
C SER A 108 -4.06 -1.08 -3.15
N ARG A 109 -3.88 0.10 -2.58
CA ARG A 109 -2.68 0.91 -2.80
C ARG A 109 -1.38 0.22 -2.33
N VAL A 110 -1.49 -0.69 -1.35
CA VAL A 110 -0.35 -1.47 -0.86
C VAL A 110 0.11 -2.48 -1.90
N ALA A 111 -0.83 -3.17 -2.57
CA ALA A 111 -0.51 -4.08 -3.68
C ALA A 111 0.26 -3.36 -4.80
N ARG A 112 -0.21 -2.17 -5.20
CA ARG A 112 0.44 -1.37 -6.26
C ARG A 112 1.86 -0.97 -5.91
N SER A 113 2.05 -0.39 -4.74
CA SER A 113 3.38 0.04 -4.30
C SER A 113 4.34 -1.14 -4.10
N ASN A 114 3.86 -2.28 -3.60
CA ASN A 114 4.66 -3.50 -3.49
C ASN A 114 5.03 -4.06 -4.86
N LEU A 115 4.11 -4.07 -5.84
CA LEU A 115 4.41 -4.50 -7.19
C LEU A 115 5.64 -3.76 -7.76
N TRP A 116 5.60 -2.42 -7.71
CA TRP A 116 6.70 -1.60 -8.22
C TRP A 116 8.02 -1.85 -7.49
N GLY A 117 7.96 -1.94 -6.17
CA GLY A 117 9.17 -2.15 -5.36
C GLY A 117 9.78 -3.53 -5.57
N LEU A 118 8.96 -4.57 -5.58
CA LEU A 118 9.40 -5.96 -5.71
C LEU A 118 9.95 -6.24 -7.12
N ILE A 119 9.28 -5.79 -8.18
CA ILE A 119 9.77 -5.93 -9.56
C ILE A 119 11.12 -5.24 -9.73
N LYS A 120 11.30 -4.04 -9.17
CA LYS A 120 12.60 -3.33 -9.21
C LYS A 120 13.72 -4.08 -8.51
N LEU A 121 13.39 -4.92 -7.55
CA LEU A 121 14.33 -5.79 -6.84
C LEU A 121 14.49 -7.17 -7.49
N GLY A 122 13.86 -7.38 -8.65
CA GLY A 122 13.95 -8.61 -9.42
C GLY A 122 13.17 -9.78 -8.86
N ALA A 123 12.16 -9.52 -8.00
CA ALA A 123 11.26 -10.55 -7.51
C ALA A 123 10.15 -10.86 -8.53
N ASP A 124 9.69 -12.11 -8.55
CA ASP A 124 8.54 -12.56 -9.31
C ASP A 124 7.26 -12.34 -8.49
N VAL A 125 6.38 -11.44 -8.94
CA VAL A 125 5.17 -11.07 -8.21
C VAL A 125 3.97 -11.76 -8.80
N THR A 126 3.22 -12.49 -7.95
CA THR A 126 1.94 -13.11 -8.31
C THR A 126 0.81 -12.41 -7.55
N PHE A 127 -0.19 -11.91 -8.28
CA PHE A 127 -1.45 -11.45 -7.72
C PHE A 127 -2.49 -12.55 -7.76
N ALA A 128 -3.14 -12.79 -6.61
CA ALA A 128 -4.13 -13.85 -6.48
C ALA A 128 -5.41 -13.37 -5.78
N GLY A 129 -6.55 -13.85 -6.25
CA GLY A 129 -7.87 -13.52 -5.69
C GLY A 129 -8.99 -13.68 -6.72
N PRO A 130 -10.22 -13.27 -6.38
CA PRO A 130 -11.35 -13.28 -7.31
C PRO A 130 -11.06 -12.44 -8.56
N SER A 131 -11.55 -12.86 -9.71
CA SER A 131 -11.35 -12.14 -10.98
C SER A 131 -11.88 -10.69 -10.95
N THR A 132 -12.89 -10.43 -10.13
CA THR A 132 -13.45 -9.09 -9.90
C THR A 132 -12.55 -8.17 -9.08
N LEU A 133 -11.60 -8.73 -8.33
CA LEU A 133 -10.65 -7.99 -7.48
C LEU A 133 -9.20 -8.08 -7.97
N VAL A 134 -8.93 -8.97 -8.93
CA VAL A 134 -7.60 -9.17 -9.51
C VAL A 134 -7.73 -9.23 -11.04
N PRO A 135 -7.90 -8.06 -11.69
CA PRO A 135 -7.99 -7.98 -13.15
C PRO A 135 -6.68 -8.39 -13.82
N ARG A 136 -6.78 -8.99 -15.02
CA ARG A 136 -5.61 -9.49 -15.78
C ARG A 136 -4.72 -8.38 -16.31
N GLU A 137 -5.20 -7.16 -16.38
CA GLU A 137 -4.46 -5.98 -16.81
C GLU A 137 -3.20 -5.73 -15.94
N PHE A 138 -3.13 -6.29 -14.76
CA PHE A 138 -1.92 -6.27 -13.94
C PHE A 138 -0.75 -7.08 -14.56
N GLU A 139 -1.01 -7.98 -15.50
CA GLU A 139 0.03 -8.69 -16.24
C GLU A 139 0.85 -7.73 -17.13
N GLU A 140 0.24 -6.67 -17.64
CA GLU A 140 0.92 -5.61 -18.39
C GLU A 140 1.90 -4.80 -17.52
N LEU A 141 1.73 -4.84 -16.20
CA LEU A 141 2.60 -4.19 -15.23
C LEU A 141 3.70 -5.14 -14.70
N GLY A 142 3.76 -6.37 -15.21
CA GLY A 142 4.78 -7.36 -14.88
C GLY A 142 4.42 -8.32 -13.75
N ALA A 143 3.17 -8.33 -13.26
CA ALA A 143 2.69 -9.35 -12.33
C ALA A 143 2.24 -10.61 -13.07
N THR A 144 2.32 -11.76 -12.43
CA THR A 144 1.53 -12.94 -12.81
C THR A 144 0.17 -12.85 -12.14
N VAL A 145 -0.92 -13.11 -12.87
CA VAL A 145 -2.29 -13.11 -12.32
C VAL A 145 -2.86 -14.52 -12.29
N THR A 146 -3.37 -14.91 -11.13
CA THR A 146 -4.10 -16.19 -11.00
C THR A 146 -5.35 -16.05 -10.13
N HIS A 147 -6.39 -16.79 -10.49
CA HIS A 147 -7.64 -16.87 -9.70
C HIS A 147 -7.73 -18.21 -8.95
N ASN A 148 -6.68 -19.04 -9.01
CA ASN A 148 -6.55 -20.27 -8.27
C ASN A 148 -5.55 -20.10 -7.13
N ILE A 149 -6.03 -20.16 -5.89
CA ILE A 149 -5.18 -19.96 -4.71
C ILE A 149 -4.10 -21.06 -4.58
N ASN A 150 -4.37 -22.29 -4.98
CA ASN A 150 -3.39 -23.37 -4.86
C ASN A 150 -2.21 -23.14 -5.82
N ASP A 151 -2.50 -22.66 -7.04
CA ASP A 151 -1.45 -22.29 -7.99
C ASP A 151 -0.63 -21.09 -7.50
N ALA A 152 -1.32 -20.13 -6.86
CA ALA A 152 -0.68 -18.95 -6.29
C ALA A 152 0.27 -19.25 -5.14
N LEU A 153 -0.04 -20.28 -4.34
CA LEU A 153 0.76 -20.66 -3.16
C LEU A 153 1.89 -21.62 -3.52
N LYS A 154 1.78 -22.31 -4.65
CA LYS A 154 2.77 -23.28 -5.08
C LYS A 154 4.11 -22.62 -5.31
N GLU A 155 5.13 -23.08 -4.58
CA GLU A 155 6.51 -22.57 -4.64
C GLU A 155 6.66 -21.07 -4.28
N ALA A 156 5.68 -20.46 -3.58
CA ALA A 156 5.81 -19.10 -3.11
C ALA A 156 6.83 -19.03 -1.95
N ASP A 157 7.84 -18.17 -2.09
CA ASP A 157 8.79 -17.89 -1.00
C ASP A 157 8.14 -17.07 0.13
N ALA A 158 7.17 -16.21 -0.22
CA ALA A 158 6.35 -15.49 0.75
C ALA A 158 4.94 -15.18 0.22
N VAL A 159 4.00 -15.07 1.14
CA VAL A 159 2.61 -14.70 0.86
C VAL A 159 2.23 -13.47 1.67
N MET A 160 1.83 -12.41 0.99
CA MET A 160 1.29 -11.19 1.58
C MET A 160 -0.24 -11.22 1.52
N LEU A 161 -0.87 -11.15 2.67
CA LEU A 161 -2.33 -11.18 2.77
C LEU A 161 -2.89 -9.75 2.84
N LEU A 162 -3.79 -9.41 1.93
CA LEU A 162 -4.51 -8.16 1.94
C LEU A 162 -5.92 -8.35 2.48
N ARG A 163 -6.38 -7.40 3.29
CA ARG A 163 -7.79 -7.35 3.66
C ARG A 163 -8.64 -6.80 2.51
N ILE A 164 -9.92 -7.14 2.50
CA ILE A 164 -10.88 -6.55 1.58
C ILE A 164 -11.13 -5.08 1.98
N GLN A 165 -11.07 -4.18 1.01
CA GLN A 165 -11.19 -2.73 1.20
C GLN A 165 -12.65 -2.28 1.06
N HIS A 166 -13.57 -2.77 1.91
CA HIS A 166 -15.00 -2.43 1.83
C HIS A 166 -15.28 -0.93 1.75
N GLU A 167 -14.47 -0.14 2.44
CA GLU A 167 -14.58 1.31 2.48
C GLU A 167 -14.26 2.02 1.14
N ARG A 168 -13.71 1.30 0.18
CA ARG A 168 -13.33 1.82 -1.15
C ARG A 168 -14.17 1.24 -2.28
N GLN A 169 -15.03 0.29 -1.97
CA GLN A 169 -15.88 -0.37 -2.95
C GLN A 169 -17.24 0.31 -2.96
N SER A 170 -17.71 0.74 -4.14
CA SER A 170 -19.05 1.30 -4.33
C SER A 170 -20.13 0.21 -4.47
N SER A 171 -19.71 -1.04 -4.72
CA SER A 171 -20.58 -2.22 -4.86
C SER A 171 -19.84 -3.47 -4.39
N SER A 172 -20.58 -4.55 -4.11
CA SER A 172 -19.98 -5.83 -3.77
C SER A 172 -19.34 -6.46 -5.02
N HIS A 173 -18.05 -6.77 -4.95
CA HIS A 173 -17.29 -7.42 -6.03
C HIS A 173 -17.16 -8.94 -5.85
N PHE A 174 -17.83 -9.51 -4.85
CA PHE A 174 -17.91 -10.95 -4.60
C PHE A 174 -19.23 -11.27 -3.88
N PRO A 175 -19.80 -12.48 -4.03
CA PRO A 175 -21.14 -12.81 -3.54
C PRO A 175 -21.29 -12.71 -2.02
N SER A 176 -20.31 -13.21 -1.27
CA SER A 176 -20.32 -13.14 0.20
C SER A 176 -18.92 -13.31 0.80
N LEU A 177 -18.70 -12.77 2.01
CA LEU A 177 -17.48 -13.01 2.79
C LEU A 177 -17.27 -14.50 3.10
N SER A 178 -18.34 -15.25 3.31
CA SER A 178 -18.28 -16.69 3.57
C SER A 178 -17.73 -17.43 2.37
N GLU A 179 -18.21 -17.13 1.17
CA GLU A 179 -17.72 -17.71 -0.06
C GLU A 179 -16.27 -17.31 -0.36
N TYR A 180 -15.95 -16.02 -0.20
CA TYR A 180 -14.57 -15.54 -0.32
C TYR A 180 -13.63 -16.32 0.60
N THR A 181 -13.98 -16.46 1.88
CA THR A 181 -13.16 -17.18 2.87
C THR A 181 -13.03 -18.66 2.54
N LYS A 182 -14.09 -19.26 2.01
CA LYS A 182 -14.08 -20.69 1.59
C LYS A 182 -13.11 -20.93 0.42
N ILE A 183 -13.08 -20.02 -0.55
CA ILE A 183 -12.30 -20.18 -1.79
C ILE A 183 -10.88 -19.63 -1.61
N PHE A 184 -10.73 -18.42 -1.08
CA PHE A 184 -9.47 -17.66 -1.00
C PHE A 184 -8.89 -17.55 0.42
N GLY A 185 -9.58 -18.04 1.44
CA GLY A 185 -9.05 -18.05 2.80
C GLY A 185 -7.83 -18.95 2.95
N LEU A 186 -6.77 -18.43 3.56
CA LEU A 186 -5.60 -19.22 3.90
C LEU A 186 -5.96 -20.11 5.10
N LYS A 187 -6.05 -21.42 4.88
CA LYS A 187 -6.29 -22.45 5.91
C LYS A 187 -4.99 -23.18 6.20
N PHE A 188 -4.89 -23.79 7.39
CA PHE A 188 -3.71 -24.56 7.81
C PHE A 188 -3.22 -25.55 6.75
N GLN A 189 -4.12 -26.29 6.13
CA GLN A 189 -3.78 -27.23 5.06
C GLN A 189 -3.14 -26.59 3.82
N ARG A 190 -3.36 -25.28 3.59
CA ARG A 190 -2.77 -24.51 2.48
C ARG A 190 -1.46 -23.84 2.84
N SER A 191 -1.16 -23.69 4.11
CA SER A 191 0.10 -23.09 4.57
C SER A 191 1.26 -24.10 4.59
N GLU A 192 0.98 -25.38 4.37
CA GLU A 192 1.97 -26.46 4.29
C GLU A 192 2.37 -26.82 2.82
N MET A 193 1.77 -26.14 1.84
CA MET A 193 2.08 -26.30 0.40
C MET A 193 3.26 -25.42 -0.01
#